data_8371c602c1b01b434e46bd21b6ad4e9e
#
_entry.id   8371c602c1b01b434e46bd21b6ad4e9e
#
_cell.length_a   1.000
_cell.length_b   1.000
_cell.length_c   1.000
_cell.angle_alpha   90.00
_cell.angle_beta   90.00
_cell.angle_gamma   90.00
#
_symmetry.space_group_name_H-M   'P 1'
#
loop_
_entity.id
_entity.type
_entity.pdbx_description
1 polymer ?
#
loop_
_entity_poly.entity_id
_entity_poly.type
_entity_poly.pdbx_seq_one_letter_code
_entity_poly.pdbx_strand_id
1 'polypeptide(L)'
;MFENITAAPADPILGLADLFRADDRPEKINLGIGVYKDETGKTPVLTSVKKAEQYLLENETTKNYLGIDGIPEFGRCTQELLFGKGNAIIADKRARTAQTPGGTGALRVAADFLAKNTDVKRVWVSNPSWPNHKSVFTSAGLEVREYAYYDAANHALDFDGLLASLNEAQAGDVVLFHGCCHNPTGFDLSHDDWRRVLDVVRRRELLPLIDFAYQGFGDGLEEDAWAVRLFAGELPEVLDRKST
;
A
#
# COMPACT_ATOMS: atom_id res chain seq x y z
N MET A 1 37.05 3.77 7.54
CA MET A 1 35.59 4.11 7.65
C MET A 1 34.70 3.03 7.05
N PHE A 2 35.08 2.44 5.90
CA PHE A 2 34.29 1.37 5.25
C PHE A 2 34.81 -0.05 5.53
N GLU A 3 35.88 -0.19 6.24
CA GLU A 3 36.55 -1.49 6.53
C GLU A 3 35.69 -2.45 7.39
N ASN A 4 34.72 -1.88 8.11
CA ASN A 4 33.78 -2.62 8.95
C ASN A 4 32.44 -2.92 8.27
N ILE A 5 32.26 -2.54 6.98
CA ILE A 5 31.07 -2.87 6.24
C ILE A 5 31.20 -4.28 5.71
N THR A 6 30.36 -5.17 6.21
CA THR A 6 30.23 -6.52 5.67
C THR A 6 29.29 -6.53 4.48
N ALA A 7 29.53 -7.43 3.52
CA ALA A 7 28.59 -7.62 2.42
C ALA A 7 27.23 -8.03 2.97
N ALA A 8 26.17 -7.41 2.45
CA ALA A 8 24.81 -7.84 2.76
C ALA A 8 24.62 -9.31 2.34
N PRO A 9 23.80 -10.09 3.07
CA PRO A 9 23.45 -11.43 2.61
C PRO A 9 22.85 -11.37 1.22
N ALA A 10 23.01 -12.45 0.42
CA ALA A 10 22.40 -12.55 -0.89
C ALA A 10 20.89 -12.31 -0.77
N ASP A 11 20.34 -11.51 -1.72
CA ASP A 11 18.91 -11.23 -1.75
C ASP A 11 18.15 -12.55 -1.94
N PRO A 12 17.28 -12.95 -1.01
CA PRO A 12 16.59 -14.23 -1.08
C PRO A 12 15.61 -14.31 -2.28
N ILE A 13 15.15 -13.18 -2.80
CA ILE A 13 14.23 -13.10 -3.94
C ILE A 13 14.98 -13.26 -5.26
N LEU A 14 16.10 -12.57 -5.42
CA LEU A 14 16.90 -12.65 -6.65
C LEU A 14 17.54 -14.04 -6.81
N GLY A 15 17.97 -14.68 -5.72
CA GLY A 15 18.44 -16.06 -5.74
C GLY A 15 17.37 -17.07 -6.19
N LEU A 16 16.10 -16.86 -5.84
CA LEU A 16 14.99 -17.67 -6.32
C LEU A 16 14.78 -17.53 -7.85
N ALA A 17 15.03 -16.35 -8.41
CA ALA A 17 14.93 -16.15 -9.86
C ALA A 17 15.94 -16.97 -10.65
N ASP A 18 17.16 -17.15 -10.10
CA ASP A 18 18.19 -18.01 -10.70
C ASP A 18 17.80 -19.47 -10.62
N LEU A 19 17.31 -19.94 -9.47
CA LEU A 19 16.80 -21.30 -9.29
C LEU A 19 15.63 -21.58 -10.23
N PHE A 20 14.70 -20.64 -10.37
CA PHE A 20 13.59 -20.78 -11.31
C PHE A 20 14.06 -20.90 -12.76
N ARG A 21 15.05 -20.12 -13.18
CA ARG A 21 15.63 -20.22 -14.53
C ARG A 21 16.32 -21.56 -14.78
N ALA A 22 16.99 -22.09 -13.77
CA ALA A 22 17.68 -23.37 -13.86
C ALA A 22 16.78 -24.61 -13.79
N ASP A 23 15.51 -24.45 -13.42
CA ASP A 23 14.54 -25.53 -13.38
C ASP A 23 13.95 -25.74 -14.77
N ASP A 24 14.08 -26.94 -15.34
CA ASP A 24 13.64 -27.29 -16.70
C ASP A 24 12.17 -27.81 -16.76
N ARG A 25 11.48 -27.88 -15.61
CA ARG A 25 10.09 -28.37 -15.58
C ARG A 25 9.15 -27.38 -16.27
N PRO A 26 8.31 -27.82 -17.23
CA PRO A 26 7.44 -26.93 -18.00
C PRO A 26 6.30 -26.34 -17.20
N GLU A 27 5.84 -27.02 -16.14
CA GLU A 27 4.74 -26.59 -15.26
C GLU A 27 5.17 -25.67 -14.11
N LYS A 28 6.42 -25.24 -14.10
CA LYS A 28 6.93 -24.33 -13.04
C LYS A 28 6.24 -22.98 -13.07
N ILE A 29 5.93 -22.44 -11.90
CA ILE A 29 5.31 -21.12 -11.72
C ILE A 29 6.24 -20.23 -10.89
N ASN A 30 6.56 -19.05 -11.42
CA ASN A 30 7.39 -18.08 -10.71
C ASN A 30 6.52 -17.20 -9.80
N LEU A 31 6.63 -17.40 -8.49
CA LEU A 31 5.98 -16.59 -7.45
C LEU A 31 6.98 -15.72 -6.67
N GLY A 32 8.23 -15.63 -7.13
CA GLY A 32 9.31 -14.90 -6.43
C GLY A 32 9.15 -13.37 -6.46
N ILE A 33 8.49 -12.82 -7.48
CA ILE A 33 8.24 -11.39 -7.61
C ILE A 33 6.76 -11.18 -7.90
N GLY A 34 6.10 -10.38 -7.05
CA GLY A 34 4.70 -10.01 -7.22
C GLY A 34 4.55 -8.93 -8.29
N VAL A 35 4.21 -9.33 -9.50
CA VAL A 35 3.81 -8.45 -10.61
C VAL A 35 2.58 -9.05 -11.28
N TYR A 36 1.72 -8.20 -11.84
CA TYR A 36 0.62 -8.68 -12.67
C TYR A 36 1.17 -9.49 -13.86
N LYS A 37 0.57 -10.66 -14.09
CA LYS A 37 0.84 -11.50 -15.24
C LYS A 37 -0.48 -11.86 -15.92
N ASP A 38 -0.48 -11.78 -17.25
CA ASP A 38 -1.60 -12.26 -18.06
C ASP A 38 -1.61 -13.80 -18.11
N GLU A 39 -2.60 -14.37 -18.80
CA GLU A 39 -2.76 -15.82 -18.96
C GLU A 39 -1.56 -16.49 -19.66
N THR A 40 -0.73 -15.72 -20.38
CA THR A 40 0.51 -16.20 -21.02
C THR A 40 1.73 -16.11 -20.10
N GLY A 41 1.56 -15.66 -18.86
CA GLY A 41 2.65 -15.44 -17.90
C GLY A 41 3.50 -14.20 -18.14
N LYS A 42 3.07 -13.30 -19.03
CA LYS A 42 3.77 -12.06 -19.36
C LYS A 42 3.21 -10.90 -18.56
N THR A 43 4.06 -9.91 -18.30
CA THR A 43 3.66 -8.62 -17.72
C THR A 43 3.47 -7.61 -18.86
N PRO A 44 2.23 -7.38 -19.33
CA PRO A 44 1.97 -6.46 -20.42
C PRO A 44 2.13 -5.01 -19.96
N VAL A 45 2.55 -4.14 -20.87
CA VAL A 45 2.43 -2.70 -20.65
C VAL A 45 0.99 -2.28 -20.96
N LEU A 46 0.30 -1.66 -19.99
CA LEU A 46 -1.08 -1.22 -20.20
C LEU A 46 -1.18 -0.20 -21.33
N THR A 47 -2.25 -0.28 -22.10
CA THR A 47 -2.49 0.67 -23.22
C THR A 47 -2.57 2.12 -22.74
N SER A 48 -3.10 2.36 -21.56
CA SER A 48 -3.15 3.70 -20.93
C SER A 48 -1.74 4.26 -20.69
N VAL A 49 -0.80 3.41 -20.23
CA VAL A 49 0.60 3.79 -20.03
C VAL A 49 1.24 4.17 -21.35
N LYS A 50 1.05 3.35 -22.41
CA LYS A 50 1.60 3.67 -23.74
C LYS A 50 1.04 4.96 -24.33
N LYS A 51 -0.24 5.24 -24.12
CA LYS A 51 -0.85 6.53 -24.54
C LYS A 51 -0.28 7.70 -23.75
N ALA A 52 -0.04 7.53 -22.44
CA ALA A 52 0.55 8.57 -21.61
C ALA A 52 2.02 8.85 -22.01
N GLU A 53 2.82 7.81 -22.26
CA GLU A 53 4.20 7.95 -22.77
C GLU A 53 4.22 8.74 -24.08
N GLN A 54 3.35 8.39 -25.04
CA GLN A 54 3.25 9.09 -26.31
C GLN A 54 2.83 10.56 -26.12
N TYR A 55 1.86 10.80 -25.26
CA TYR A 55 1.43 12.18 -24.95
C TYR A 55 2.57 13.01 -24.34
N LEU A 56 3.33 12.44 -23.41
CA LEU A 56 4.48 13.12 -22.83
C LEU A 56 5.56 13.40 -23.86
N LEU A 57 5.86 12.44 -24.73
CA LEU A 57 6.85 12.61 -25.81
C LEU A 57 6.49 13.77 -26.74
N GLU A 58 5.20 13.95 -27.05
CA GLU A 58 4.73 14.98 -27.99
C GLU A 58 4.53 16.36 -27.35
N ASN A 59 4.21 16.41 -26.05
CA ASN A 59 3.71 17.64 -25.40
C ASN A 59 4.61 18.17 -24.28
N GLU A 60 5.54 17.36 -23.76
CA GLU A 60 6.40 17.81 -22.67
C GLU A 60 7.50 18.75 -23.21
N THR A 61 7.48 19.98 -22.74
CA THR A 61 8.40 21.03 -23.23
C THR A 61 9.47 21.44 -22.23
N THR A 62 9.44 20.90 -21.00
CA THR A 62 10.37 21.29 -19.94
C THR A 62 10.63 20.12 -18.97
N LYS A 63 11.81 20.11 -18.39
CA LYS A 63 12.25 19.24 -17.29
C LYS A 63 12.62 20.06 -16.04
N ASN A 64 11.91 21.14 -15.80
CA ASN A 64 12.15 21.99 -14.63
C ASN A 64 11.85 21.22 -13.32
N TYR A 65 12.40 21.75 -12.23
CA TYR A 65 12.08 21.25 -10.90
C TYR A 65 10.58 21.36 -10.64
N LEU A 66 10.04 20.33 -9.97
CA LEU A 66 8.66 20.30 -9.50
C LEU A 66 8.53 21.00 -8.13
N GLY A 67 7.30 21.33 -7.76
CA GLY A 67 6.98 21.70 -6.37
C GLY A 67 7.26 20.57 -5.39
N ILE A 68 7.28 20.87 -4.10
CA ILE A 68 7.60 19.91 -3.04
C ILE A 68 6.61 18.73 -3.04
N ASP A 69 5.34 18.98 -3.32
CA ASP A 69 4.25 18.00 -3.38
C ASP A 69 4.10 17.32 -4.75
N GLY A 70 4.92 17.70 -5.76
CA GLY A 70 4.93 17.11 -7.09
C GLY A 70 4.06 17.85 -8.10
N ILE A 71 3.52 17.14 -9.07
CA ILE A 71 2.70 17.68 -10.17
C ILE A 71 1.26 17.86 -9.68
N PRO A 72 0.67 19.08 -9.71
CA PRO A 72 -0.69 19.32 -9.23
C PRO A 72 -1.75 18.47 -9.94
N GLU A 73 -1.63 18.29 -11.25
CA GLU A 73 -2.53 17.46 -12.05
C GLU A 73 -2.45 15.99 -11.67
N PHE A 74 -1.25 15.48 -11.34
CA PHE A 74 -1.08 14.12 -10.82
C PHE A 74 -1.85 13.94 -9.51
N GLY A 75 -1.69 14.89 -8.57
CA GLY A 75 -2.42 14.88 -7.31
C GLY A 75 -3.93 14.90 -7.52
N ARG A 76 -4.43 15.77 -8.39
CA ARG A 76 -5.86 15.84 -8.73
C ARG A 76 -6.37 14.54 -9.36
N CYS A 77 -5.67 13.98 -10.34
CA CYS A 77 -6.05 12.73 -10.99
C CYS A 77 -6.05 11.56 -10.01
N THR A 78 -5.07 11.50 -9.10
CA THR A 78 -4.99 10.48 -8.05
C THR A 78 -6.19 10.58 -7.11
N GLN A 79 -6.55 11.79 -6.66
CA GLN A 79 -7.72 12.00 -5.81
C GLN A 79 -9.03 11.65 -6.53
N GLU A 80 -9.18 12.03 -7.82
CA GLU A 80 -10.36 11.68 -8.61
C GLU A 80 -10.47 10.16 -8.84
N LEU A 81 -9.34 9.47 -9.02
CA LEU A 81 -9.32 8.01 -9.15
C LEU A 81 -9.73 7.33 -7.84
N LEU A 82 -9.25 7.85 -6.72
CA LEU A 82 -9.50 7.27 -5.39
C LEU A 82 -10.92 7.56 -4.91
N PHE A 83 -11.34 8.83 -4.93
CA PHE A 83 -12.61 9.27 -4.33
C PHE A 83 -13.77 9.39 -5.32
N GLY A 84 -13.49 9.40 -6.62
CA GLY A 84 -14.47 9.71 -7.68
C GLY A 84 -14.55 11.21 -7.98
N LYS A 85 -14.82 11.53 -9.24
CA LYS A 85 -14.98 12.92 -9.69
C LYS A 85 -16.14 13.59 -8.96
N GLY A 86 -15.93 14.83 -8.50
CA GLY A 86 -16.96 15.61 -7.82
C GLY A 86 -17.22 15.22 -6.37
N ASN A 87 -16.43 14.33 -5.78
CA ASN A 87 -16.55 13.99 -4.37
C ASN A 87 -16.30 15.21 -3.48
N ALA A 88 -17.10 15.35 -2.41
CA ALA A 88 -17.01 16.45 -1.47
C ALA A 88 -15.63 16.58 -0.82
N ILE A 89 -14.94 15.46 -0.55
CA ILE A 89 -13.59 15.45 0.01
C ILE A 89 -12.61 16.26 -0.85
N ILE A 90 -12.74 16.18 -2.18
CA ILE A 90 -11.93 16.94 -3.14
C ILE A 90 -12.42 18.39 -3.21
N ALA A 91 -13.72 18.60 -3.35
CA ALA A 91 -14.32 19.92 -3.47
C ALA A 91 -14.03 20.80 -2.25
N ASP A 92 -14.10 20.22 -1.05
CA ASP A 92 -13.85 20.89 0.23
C ASP A 92 -12.33 20.98 0.57
N LYS A 93 -11.47 20.52 -0.34
CA LYS A 93 -10.00 20.53 -0.16
C LYS A 93 -9.52 19.76 1.06
N ARG A 94 -10.24 18.74 1.47
CA ARG A 94 -9.87 17.85 2.58
C ARG A 94 -8.77 16.86 2.21
N ALA A 95 -8.63 16.51 0.93
CA ALA A 95 -7.56 15.65 0.43
C ALA A 95 -6.31 16.45 0.08
N ARG A 96 -5.14 15.90 0.43
CA ARG A 96 -3.82 16.39 0.02
C ARG A 96 -3.01 15.22 -0.52
N THR A 97 -2.31 15.44 -1.62
CA THR A 97 -1.50 14.40 -2.27
C THR A 97 -0.07 14.88 -2.42
N ALA A 98 0.88 14.04 -2.05
CA ALA A 98 2.30 14.23 -2.32
C ALA A 98 2.77 13.15 -3.29
N GLN A 99 3.36 13.54 -4.40
CA GLN A 99 3.96 12.63 -5.37
C GLN A 99 5.33 12.16 -4.88
N THR A 100 5.56 10.86 -4.92
CA THR A 100 6.81 10.26 -4.44
C THR A 100 7.35 9.24 -5.46
N PRO A 101 8.64 8.87 -5.39
CA PRO A 101 9.20 7.84 -6.25
C PRO A 101 8.70 6.45 -5.80
N GLY A 102 7.53 6.06 -6.31
CA GLY A 102 6.91 4.77 -6.02
C GLY A 102 6.38 4.62 -4.59
N GLY A 103 5.80 3.43 -4.32
CA GLY A 103 5.13 3.17 -3.05
C GLY A 103 6.05 3.11 -1.84
N THR A 104 7.27 2.61 -1.99
CA THR A 104 8.26 2.63 -0.90
C THR A 104 8.61 4.06 -0.50
N GLY A 105 8.76 4.97 -1.48
CA GLY A 105 8.95 6.39 -1.23
C GLY A 105 7.76 7.02 -0.50
N ALA A 106 6.53 6.68 -0.90
CA ALA A 106 5.31 7.16 -0.24
C ALA A 106 5.22 6.71 1.23
N LEU A 107 5.44 5.41 1.49
CA LEU A 107 5.46 4.89 2.86
C LEU A 107 6.57 5.51 3.71
N ARG A 108 7.74 5.76 3.12
CA ARG A 108 8.83 6.43 3.84
C ARG A 108 8.47 7.86 4.21
N VAL A 109 7.87 8.61 3.29
CA VAL A 109 7.38 9.98 3.57
C VAL A 109 6.32 9.97 4.65
N ALA A 110 5.35 9.04 4.59
CA ALA A 110 4.33 8.88 5.63
C ALA A 110 4.95 8.53 6.98
N ALA A 111 5.90 7.59 7.02
CA ALA A 111 6.57 7.18 8.25
C ALA A 111 7.37 8.34 8.89
N ASP A 112 8.14 9.08 8.09
CA ASP A 112 8.89 10.24 8.57
C ASP A 112 7.96 11.38 9.02
N PHE A 113 6.84 11.58 8.32
CA PHE A 113 5.82 12.57 8.72
C PHE A 113 5.23 12.23 10.08
N LEU A 114 4.80 10.99 10.27
CA LEU A 114 4.26 10.51 11.54
C LEU A 114 5.27 10.64 12.68
N ALA A 115 6.49 10.13 12.46
CA ALA A 115 7.53 10.13 13.50
C ALA A 115 7.98 11.52 13.95
N LYS A 116 7.97 12.51 13.03
CA LYS A 116 8.53 13.85 13.27
C LYS A 116 7.48 14.89 13.64
N ASN A 117 6.24 14.70 13.23
CA ASN A 117 5.21 15.75 13.33
C ASN A 117 4.00 15.35 14.17
N THR A 118 3.99 14.13 14.70
CA THR A 118 2.90 13.63 15.57
C THR A 118 3.47 12.90 16.78
N ASP A 119 2.60 12.54 17.72
CA ASP A 119 2.96 11.74 18.90
C ASP A 119 2.90 10.22 18.64
N VAL A 120 2.68 9.79 17.41
CA VAL A 120 2.66 8.38 17.01
C VAL A 120 3.96 7.68 17.41
N LYS A 121 3.83 6.55 18.09
CA LYS A 121 4.97 5.71 18.49
C LYS A 121 4.95 4.34 17.84
N ARG A 122 3.77 3.83 17.45
CA ARG A 122 3.58 2.47 16.97
C ARG A 122 2.77 2.44 15.68
N VAL A 123 3.15 1.47 14.85
CA VAL A 123 2.42 1.09 13.63
C VAL A 123 2.13 -0.39 13.68
N TRP A 124 0.87 -0.75 13.52
CA TRP A 124 0.41 -2.12 13.42
C TRP A 124 0.32 -2.52 11.96
N VAL A 125 0.91 -3.68 11.60
CA VAL A 125 0.86 -4.27 10.26
C VAL A 125 0.29 -5.68 10.33
N SER A 126 -0.27 -6.17 9.23
CA SER A 126 -0.80 -7.54 9.18
C SER A 126 0.31 -8.58 9.33
N ASN A 127 -0.03 -9.75 9.87
CA ASN A 127 0.85 -10.91 9.88
C ASN A 127 0.23 -12.04 9.03
N PRO A 128 0.84 -12.38 7.87
CA PRO A 128 1.98 -11.74 7.22
C PRO A 128 1.64 -10.40 6.57
N SER A 129 2.66 -9.64 6.18
CA SER A 129 2.56 -8.41 5.41
C SER A 129 3.70 -8.31 4.40
N TRP A 130 3.64 -7.32 3.51
CA TRP A 130 4.77 -7.00 2.64
C TRP A 130 6.01 -6.63 3.49
N PRO A 131 7.16 -7.33 3.31
CA PRO A 131 8.31 -7.16 4.21
C PRO A 131 8.81 -5.73 4.36
N ASN A 132 8.66 -4.90 3.31
CA ASN A 132 9.08 -3.50 3.36
C ASN A 132 8.30 -2.66 4.38
N HIS A 133 7.07 -3.01 4.73
CA HIS A 133 6.32 -2.28 5.75
C HIS A 133 7.11 -2.19 7.05
N LYS A 134 7.55 -3.34 7.57
CA LYS A 134 8.33 -3.38 8.81
C LYS A 134 9.64 -2.59 8.70
N SER A 135 10.37 -2.78 7.60
CA SER A 135 11.66 -2.11 7.38
C SER A 135 11.52 -0.59 7.31
N VAL A 136 10.52 -0.08 6.59
CA VAL A 136 10.30 1.36 6.39
C VAL A 136 9.94 2.04 7.72
N PHE A 137 8.98 1.51 8.47
CA PHE A 137 8.54 2.14 9.71
C PHE A 137 9.59 2.03 10.82
N THR A 138 10.26 0.88 10.93
CA THR A 138 11.39 0.72 11.88
C THR A 138 12.52 1.70 11.57
N SER A 139 12.84 1.90 10.29
CA SER A 139 13.87 2.86 9.86
C SER A 139 13.49 4.34 10.13
N ALA A 140 12.22 4.63 10.30
CA ALA A 140 11.74 5.95 10.72
C ALA A 140 11.73 6.12 12.26
N GLY A 141 12.06 5.07 13.01
CA GLY A 141 12.09 5.08 14.48
C GLY A 141 10.76 4.72 15.14
N LEU A 142 9.79 4.20 14.38
CA LEU A 142 8.50 3.75 14.90
C LEU A 142 8.58 2.27 15.33
N GLU A 143 7.92 1.93 16.44
CA GLU A 143 7.73 0.55 16.87
C GLU A 143 6.73 -0.13 15.93
N VAL A 144 7.10 -1.29 15.39
CA VAL A 144 6.19 -2.08 14.54
C VAL A 144 5.63 -3.23 15.34
N ARG A 145 4.30 -3.29 15.41
CA ARG A 145 3.50 -4.39 15.96
C ARG A 145 2.81 -5.15 14.84
N GLU A 146 2.42 -6.36 15.12
CA GLU A 146 1.70 -7.19 14.15
C GLU A 146 0.30 -7.50 14.66
N TYR A 147 -0.69 -7.46 13.76
CA TYR A 147 -2.04 -7.97 14.04
C TYR A 147 -2.29 -9.26 13.27
N ALA A 148 -3.02 -10.18 13.85
CA ALA A 148 -3.40 -11.44 13.19
C ALA A 148 -4.19 -11.14 11.91
N TYR A 149 -3.93 -11.89 10.85
CA TYR A 149 -4.59 -11.71 9.57
C TYR A 149 -4.85 -13.01 8.84
N TYR A 150 -3.89 -13.94 8.86
CA TYR A 150 -3.97 -15.17 8.08
C TYR A 150 -3.82 -16.40 8.95
N ASP A 151 -4.81 -17.31 8.84
CA ASP A 151 -4.75 -18.64 9.44
C ASP A 151 -4.12 -19.61 8.43
N ALA A 152 -2.84 -19.91 8.63
CA ALA A 152 -2.09 -20.81 7.76
C ALA A 152 -2.57 -22.27 7.84
N ALA A 153 -3.17 -22.69 8.95
CA ALA A 153 -3.66 -24.07 9.12
C ALA A 153 -4.92 -24.32 8.30
N ASN A 154 -5.80 -23.32 8.21
CA ASN A 154 -7.08 -23.42 7.50
C ASN A 154 -7.06 -22.71 6.14
N HIS A 155 -5.94 -22.07 5.75
CA HIS A 155 -5.83 -21.26 4.54
C HIS A 155 -6.96 -20.24 4.43
N ALA A 156 -7.15 -19.45 5.48
CA ALA A 156 -8.26 -18.53 5.63
C ALA A 156 -7.84 -17.19 6.25
N LEU A 157 -8.72 -16.21 6.16
CA LEU A 157 -8.60 -14.97 6.93
C LEU A 157 -8.88 -15.26 8.40
N ASP A 158 -7.97 -14.84 9.30
CA ASP A 158 -8.20 -14.84 10.75
C ASP A 158 -8.83 -13.53 11.20
N PHE A 159 -10.10 -13.35 10.85
CA PHE A 159 -10.79 -12.10 11.11
C PHE A 159 -11.04 -11.83 12.60
N ASP A 160 -11.33 -12.86 13.39
CA ASP A 160 -11.53 -12.71 14.83
C ASP A 160 -10.21 -12.35 15.55
N GLY A 161 -9.10 -12.99 15.13
CA GLY A 161 -7.76 -12.63 15.58
C GLY A 161 -7.36 -11.21 15.19
N LEU A 162 -7.74 -10.76 13.99
CA LEU A 162 -7.54 -9.37 13.55
C LEU A 162 -8.23 -8.40 14.49
N LEU A 163 -9.53 -8.58 14.75
CA LEU A 163 -10.28 -7.70 15.65
C LEU A 163 -9.75 -7.73 17.09
N ALA A 164 -9.36 -8.93 17.57
CA ALA A 164 -8.75 -9.07 18.88
C ALA A 164 -7.45 -8.26 18.98
N SER A 165 -6.57 -8.41 18.00
CA SER A 165 -5.29 -7.67 17.95
C SER A 165 -5.50 -6.14 17.91
N LEU A 166 -6.43 -5.66 17.09
CA LEU A 166 -6.74 -4.23 17.01
C LEU A 166 -7.33 -3.66 18.32
N ASN A 167 -8.00 -4.49 19.10
CA ASN A 167 -8.47 -4.08 20.42
C ASN A 167 -7.34 -3.91 21.47
N GLU A 168 -6.15 -4.45 21.22
CA GLU A 168 -4.95 -4.22 22.04
C GLU A 168 -4.22 -2.92 21.68
N ALA A 169 -4.46 -2.37 20.49
CA ALA A 169 -3.84 -1.13 20.05
C ALA A 169 -4.27 0.04 20.92
N GLN A 170 -3.40 1.02 21.12
CA GLN A 170 -3.66 2.18 21.96
C GLN A 170 -4.12 3.36 21.10
N ALA A 171 -4.86 4.27 21.71
CA ALA A 171 -5.28 5.51 21.04
C ALA A 171 -4.06 6.24 20.43
N GLY A 172 -4.20 6.67 19.19
CA GLY A 172 -3.13 7.30 18.41
C GLY A 172 -2.14 6.33 17.75
N ASP A 173 -2.27 5.01 17.95
CA ASP A 173 -1.50 4.04 17.15
C ASP A 173 -1.96 4.09 15.67
N VAL A 174 -1.03 3.88 14.77
CA VAL A 174 -1.33 3.73 13.34
C VAL A 174 -1.61 2.27 13.02
N VAL A 175 -2.61 2.01 12.20
CA VAL A 175 -2.87 0.67 11.66
C VAL A 175 -2.77 0.72 10.15
N LEU A 176 -1.83 -0.06 9.60
CA LEU A 176 -1.66 -0.20 8.17
C LEU A 176 -2.54 -1.36 7.67
N PHE A 177 -3.46 -1.03 6.78
CA PHE A 177 -4.29 -1.98 6.07
C PHE A 177 -3.91 -2.05 4.59
N HIS A 178 -4.13 -3.20 3.94
CA HIS A 178 -4.12 -3.29 2.48
C HIS A 178 -5.53 -3.02 1.97
N GLY A 179 -5.68 -2.07 1.05
CA GLY A 179 -6.99 -1.65 0.55
C GLY A 179 -7.69 -2.71 -0.30
N CYS A 180 -6.91 -3.47 -1.07
CA CYS A 180 -7.31 -4.66 -1.83
C CYS A 180 -6.08 -5.47 -2.19
N CYS A 181 -6.28 -6.70 -2.69
CA CYS A 181 -5.22 -7.62 -3.14
C CYS A 181 -4.12 -7.75 -2.09
N HIS A 182 -4.47 -8.20 -0.90
CA HIS A 182 -3.57 -8.26 0.25
C HIS A 182 -2.26 -9.00 -0.08
N ASN A 183 -1.13 -8.33 0.10
CA ASN A 183 0.19 -8.89 -0.13
C ASN A 183 0.83 -9.36 1.19
N PRO A 184 1.12 -10.67 1.40
CA PRO A 184 1.23 -11.70 0.35
C PRO A 184 0.04 -12.68 0.26
N THR A 185 -1.00 -12.58 1.07
CA THR A 185 -1.96 -13.67 1.24
C THR A 185 -3.01 -13.79 0.14
N GLY A 186 -3.34 -12.68 -0.53
CA GLY A 186 -4.44 -12.61 -1.50
C GLY A 186 -5.84 -12.70 -0.86
N PHE A 187 -5.95 -12.72 0.47
CA PHE A 187 -7.25 -12.67 1.16
C PHE A 187 -7.60 -11.22 1.46
N ASP A 188 -8.75 -10.78 1.02
CA ASP A 188 -9.26 -9.43 1.26
C ASP A 188 -10.45 -9.44 2.21
N LEU A 189 -10.64 -8.34 2.93
CA LEU A 189 -11.77 -8.11 3.81
C LEU A 189 -13.04 -7.86 2.99
N SER A 190 -14.14 -8.48 3.38
CA SER A 190 -15.47 -8.15 2.84
C SER A 190 -15.91 -6.75 3.26
N HIS A 191 -16.94 -6.21 2.60
CA HIS A 191 -17.53 -4.93 3.02
C HIS A 191 -18.02 -4.93 4.47
N ASP A 192 -18.53 -6.06 4.96
CA ASP A 192 -19.01 -6.19 6.34
C ASP A 192 -17.82 -6.25 7.31
N ASP A 193 -16.74 -6.94 6.95
CA ASP A 193 -15.50 -6.94 7.73
C ASP A 193 -14.92 -5.54 7.85
N TRP A 194 -14.86 -4.78 6.74
CA TRP A 194 -14.40 -3.41 6.75
C TRP A 194 -15.23 -2.50 7.67
N ARG A 195 -16.56 -2.67 7.71
CA ARG A 195 -17.41 -1.92 8.66
C ARG A 195 -17.05 -2.24 10.11
N ARG A 196 -16.87 -3.55 10.41
CA ARG A 196 -16.47 -4.00 11.76
C ARG A 196 -15.07 -3.49 12.15
N VAL A 197 -14.14 -3.47 11.20
CA VAL A 197 -12.80 -2.87 11.40
C VAL A 197 -12.91 -1.37 11.66
N LEU A 198 -13.71 -0.63 10.89
CA LEU A 198 -13.96 0.79 11.09
C LEU A 198 -14.51 1.08 12.49
N ASP A 199 -15.44 0.27 12.99
CA ASP A 199 -15.98 0.41 14.34
C ASP A 199 -14.89 0.26 15.41
N VAL A 200 -13.94 -0.66 15.23
CA VAL A 200 -12.80 -0.82 16.14
C VAL A 200 -11.85 0.37 16.03
N VAL A 201 -11.49 0.78 14.81
CA VAL A 201 -10.61 1.93 14.55
C VAL A 201 -11.17 3.19 15.23
N ARG A 202 -12.46 3.45 15.05
CA ARG A 202 -13.15 4.59 15.67
C ARG A 202 -13.15 4.50 17.20
N ARG A 203 -13.56 3.35 17.76
CA ARG A 203 -13.67 3.15 19.21
C ARG A 203 -12.33 3.23 19.91
N ARG A 204 -11.27 2.75 19.25
CA ARG A 204 -9.91 2.74 19.78
C ARG A 204 -9.11 3.99 19.42
N GLU A 205 -9.71 4.93 18.69
CA GLU A 205 -9.06 6.18 18.25
C GLU A 205 -7.74 5.91 17.49
N LEU A 206 -7.76 4.95 16.55
CA LEU A 206 -6.61 4.57 15.75
C LEU A 206 -6.54 5.42 14.47
N LEU A 207 -5.32 5.66 13.98
CA LEU A 207 -5.11 6.31 12.69
C LEU A 207 -4.91 5.26 11.59
N PRO A 208 -5.84 5.11 10.65
CA PRO A 208 -5.67 4.18 9.55
C PRO A 208 -4.69 4.73 8.50
N LEU A 209 -3.77 3.88 8.06
CA LEU A 209 -2.95 4.05 6.86
C LEU A 209 -3.28 2.93 5.88
N ILE A 210 -3.87 3.27 4.75
CA ILE A 210 -4.31 2.27 3.78
C ILE A 210 -3.29 2.17 2.65
N ASP A 211 -2.58 1.04 2.57
CA ASP A 211 -1.72 0.72 1.43
C ASP A 211 -2.60 0.22 0.28
N PHE A 212 -2.73 1.05 -0.74
CA PHE A 212 -3.63 0.85 -1.85
C PHE A 212 -2.87 0.78 -3.18
N ALA A 213 -2.05 -0.27 -3.31
CA ALA A 213 -1.17 -0.48 -4.46
C ALA A 213 -1.90 -0.97 -5.72
N TYR A 214 -3.03 -1.67 -5.56
CA TYR A 214 -3.58 -2.53 -6.62
C TYR A 214 -5.01 -2.18 -7.02
N GLN A 215 -5.45 -0.93 -6.89
CA GLN A 215 -6.79 -0.50 -7.33
C GLN A 215 -7.03 -0.88 -8.80
N GLY A 216 -8.11 -1.60 -9.05
CA GLY A 216 -8.51 -2.08 -10.37
C GLY A 216 -8.03 -3.50 -10.70
N PHE A 217 -7.30 -4.15 -9.78
CA PHE A 217 -6.83 -5.53 -9.96
C PHE A 217 -7.54 -6.56 -9.05
N GLY A 218 -8.42 -6.10 -8.16
CA GLY A 218 -9.34 -6.94 -7.41
C GLY A 218 -10.65 -7.10 -8.16
N ASP A 219 -11.71 -6.45 -7.66
CA ASP A 219 -13.05 -6.50 -8.23
C ASP A 219 -13.33 -5.38 -9.25
N GLY A 220 -12.53 -4.33 -9.26
CA GLY A 220 -12.68 -3.20 -10.17
C GLY A 220 -12.21 -1.87 -9.58
N LEU A 221 -12.10 -0.84 -10.44
CA LEU A 221 -11.61 0.48 -10.02
C LEU A 221 -12.46 1.13 -8.92
N GLU A 222 -13.78 0.96 -9.00
CA GLU A 222 -14.72 1.57 -8.06
C GLU A 222 -14.90 0.69 -6.81
N GLU A 223 -14.99 -0.62 -7.01
CA GLU A 223 -15.19 -1.61 -5.99
C GLU A 223 -14.00 -1.66 -5.03
N ASP A 224 -12.79 -1.70 -5.57
CA ASP A 224 -11.56 -1.75 -4.77
C ASP A 224 -11.37 -0.49 -3.91
N ALA A 225 -11.86 0.67 -4.37
CA ALA A 225 -11.77 1.93 -3.64
C ALA A 225 -12.78 2.05 -2.48
N TRP A 226 -13.71 1.12 -2.37
CA TRP A 226 -14.82 1.22 -1.42
C TRP A 226 -14.35 1.39 0.04
N ALA A 227 -13.39 0.60 0.48
CA ALA A 227 -12.87 0.65 1.85
C ALA A 227 -12.22 2.01 2.18
N VAL A 228 -11.40 2.53 1.27
CA VAL A 228 -10.75 3.84 1.45
C VAL A 228 -11.78 4.95 1.53
N ARG A 229 -12.80 4.89 0.67
CA ARG A 229 -13.91 5.87 0.65
C ARG A 229 -14.76 5.80 1.91
N LEU A 230 -15.03 4.59 2.42
CA LEU A 230 -15.73 4.40 3.68
C LEU A 230 -14.96 5.08 4.82
N PHE A 231 -13.68 4.79 4.97
CA PHE A 231 -12.85 5.34 6.05
C PHE A 231 -12.73 6.86 5.93
N ALA A 232 -12.46 7.39 4.75
CA ALA A 232 -12.35 8.83 4.51
C ALA A 232 -13.67 9.60 4.71
N GLY A 233 -14.81 8.93 4.54
CA GLY A 233 -16.14 9.51 4.80
C GLY A 233 -16.52 9.51 6.29
N GLU A 234 -16.01 8.56 7.05
CA GLU A 234 -16.45 8.28 8.42
C GLU A 234 -15.45 8.70 9.50
N LEU A 235 -14.20 8.93 9.14
CA LEU A 235 -13.14 9.31 10.07
C LEU A 235 -12.63 10.73 9.80
N PRO A 236 -12.14 11.42 10.81
CA PRO A 236 -11.56 12.76 10.66
C PRO A 236 -10.25 12.74 9.86
N GLU A 237 -9.46 11.66 9.98
CA GLU A 237 -8.14 11.54 9.40
C GLU A 237 -7.90 10.12 8.87
N VAL A 238 -7.36 10.04 7.68
CA VAL A 238 -6.93 8.81 7.02
C VAL A 238 -5.67 9.11 6.20
N LEU A 239 -4.70 8.24 6.27
CA LEU A 239 -3.56 8.24 5.35
C LEU A 239 -3.77 7.16 4.30
N ASP A 240 -3.40 7.44 3.06
CA ASP A 240 -3.35 6.42 2.02
C ASP A 240 -2.04 6.47 1.26
N ARG A 241 -1.64 5.32 0.76
CA ARG A 241 -0.52 5.16 -0.14
C ARG A 241 -1.03 4.53 -1.43
N LYS A 242 -1.14 5.33 -2.46
CA LYS A 242 -1.65 4.93 -3.77
C LYS A 242 -0.50 4.73 -4.76
N SER A 243 -0.41 3.55 -5.37
CA SER A 243 0.39 3.36 -6.58
C SER A 243 -0.46 3.65 -7.81
N THR A 244 0.14 4.27 -8.79
CA THR A 244 -0.48 4.59 -10.08
C THR A 244 0.41 4.11 -11.20
#